data_e06d98fce1b4b14ab509b61bc6718984
#
_entry.id   e06d98fce1b4b14ab509b61bc6718984
#
_cell.length_a   1.000
_cell.length_b   1.000
_cell.length_c   1.000
_cell.angle_alpha   90.00
_cell.angle_beta   90.00
_cell.angle_gamma   90.00
#
_symmetry.space_group_name_H-M   'P 1'
#
loop_
_entity.id
_entity.type
_entity.pdbx_description
1 polymer ?
#
loop_
_entity_poly.entity_id
_entity_poly.type
_entity_poly.pdbx_seq_one_letter_code
_entity_poly.pdbx_strand_id
1 'polypeptide(L)'
;MLKGKTVLLGVTGSIAAYKIAYLASALKKLHAEVHVLMTKNATNFITPITFESLTGTKCLVDTFDRNFQFQVEHVSIAKKADVVMIAPASANVIGKLAHGIADDMLTTTIMACKCKKFISPAMNTNMFENPILQDNLKTLEHYGYEVIQPASGYLACGDTGAGKMPEPETLLSYILREIAKEKDLEGKKVLVTAGPTQESIDPVRYITNHSSGKMGYALAKAAMLRGADVTLVSGPCSITPPPFVKVVPVVTAKDMFDAVTSVSAEQDIIIKAAAVADYRPKQVFDEKVKKQEGQMSIELEKTDDILQYLGDNRVPGQFLCGFSMETQNMLGNSRAKLGKKHLDMVAANNLKVAGAGFQGDTNVLTLITQDEDVSLQLMSKEDAANVILDKILSVMKEREE
;
A
#
# COMPACT_ATOMS: atom_id res chain seq x y z
N MET A 1 -3.76 12.50 -7.36
CA MET A 1 -3.70 11.85 -6.03
C MET A 1 -3.24 12.82 -4.95
N LEU A 2 -2.20 13.63 -5.18
CA LEU A 2 -1.62 14.57 -4.19
C LEU A 2 -1.95 16.05 -4.44
N LYS A 3 -3.03 16.37 -5.15
CA LYS A 3 -3.45 17.76 -5.40
C LYS A 3 -3.75 18.47 -4.06
N GLY A 4 -3.13 19.64 -3.86
CA GLY A 4 -3.26 20.42 -2.62
C GLY A 4 -2.35 19.95 -1.48
N LYS A 5 -1.51 18.93 -1.70
CA LYS A 5 -0.52 18.44 -0.74
C LYS A 5 0.86 19.02 -1.04
N THR A 6 1.58 19.42 0.02
CA THR A 6 2.93 19.97 -0.04
C THR A 6 3.94 18.97 0.51
N VAL A 7 4.90 18.59 -0.31
CA VAL A 7 6.00 17.69 0.05
C VAL A 7 7.31 18.48 0.12
N LEU A 8 8.00 18.35 1.24
CA LEU A 8 9.31 18.95 1.45
C LEU A 8 10.40 17.87 1.33
N LEU A 9 11.30 18.02 0.36
CA LEU A 9 12.43 17.14 0.13
C LEU A 9 13.71 17.76 0.67
N GLY A 10 14.35 17.12 1.64
CA GLY A 10 15.66 17.48 2.17
C GLY A 10 16.76 16.66 1.51
N VAL A 11 17.61 17.28 0.69
CA VAL A 11 18.68 16.60 -0.05
C VAL A 11 20.03 16.93 0.56
N THR A 12 20.79 15.90 0.93
CA THR A 12 22.10 16.07 1.58
C THR A 12 23.25 15.52 0.76
N GLY A 13 24.48 15.74 1.17
CA GLY A 13 25.71 15.41 0.44
C GLY A 13 25.95 13.90 0.33
N SER A 14 25.39 13.27 -0.66
CA SER A 14 25.63 11.86 -1.03
C SER A 14 25.44 11.69 -2.53
N ILE A 15 26.18 10.75 -3.12
CA ILE A 15 26.03 10.38 -4.53
C ILE A 15 24.57 9.99 -4.86
N ALA A 16 23.82 9.44 -3.90
CA ALA A 16 22.42 9.05 -4.08
C ALA A 16 21.47 10.25 -4.33
N ALA A 17 21.94 11.49 -4.21
CA ALA A 17 21.13 12.70 -4.46
C ALA A 17 20.48 12.72 -5.85
N TYR A 18 21.13 12.13 -6.89
CA TYR A 18 20.56 12.07 -8.24
C TYR A 18 19.21 11.33 -8.29
N LYS A 19 19.00 10.34 -7.42
CA LYS A 19 17.75 9.57 -7.35
C LYS A 19 16.57 10.44 -6.92
N ILE A 20 16.81 11.49 -6.15
CA ILE A 20 15.75 12.39 -5.67
C ILE A 20 15.14 13.23 -6.77
N ALA A 21 15.85 13.43 -7.87
CA ALA A 21 15.28 14.05 -9.08
C ALA A 21 14.12 13.21 -9.65
N TYR A 22 14.25 11.87 -9.64
CA TYR A 22 13.16 10.96 -10.03
C TYR A 22 11.98 11.04 -9.06
N LEU A 23 12.24 11.07 -7.74
CA LEU A 23 11.20 11.21 -6.74
C LEU A 23 10.45 12.54 -6.91
N ALA A 24 11.18 13.66 -7.08
CA ALA A 24 10.57 14.97 -7.31
C ALA A 24 9.69 14.98 -8.56
N SER A 25 10.16 14.39 -9.67
CA SER A 25 9.38 14.25 -10.90
C SER A 25 8.11 13.39 -10.70
N ALA A 26 8.21 12.27 -9.96
CA ALA A 26 7.08 11.40 -9.66
C ALA A 26 6.01 12.12 -8.80
N LEU A 27 6.42 12.87 -7.79
CA LEU A 27 5.53 13.68 -6.95
C LEU A 27 4.79 14.76 -7.75
N LYS A 28 5.49 15.43 -8.68
CA LYS A 28 4.87 16.42 -9.58
C LYS A 28 3.83 15.79 -10.51
N LYS A 29 4.09 14.59 -11.05
CA LYS A 29 3.11 13.83 -11.84
C LYS A 29 1.86 13.47 -11.04
N LEU A 30 1.98 13.33 -9.72
CA LEU A 30 0.86 13.12 -8.79
C LEU A 30 0.19 14.43 -8.34
N HIS A 31 0.61 15.58 -8.91
CA HIS A 31 0.12 16.94 -8.64
C HIS A 31 0.43 17.46 -7.23
N ALA A 32 1.52 16.99 -6.60
CA ALA A 32 2.02 17.59 -5.35
C ALA A 32 2.69 18.96 -5.61
N GLU A 33 2.58 19.86 -4.63
CA GLU A 33 3.50 20.99 -4.50
C GLU A 33 4.79 20.47 -3.86
N VAL A 34 5.92 20.60 -4.56
CA VAL A 34 7.20 20.03 -4.11
C VAL A 34 8.19 21.15 -3.87
N HIS A 35 8.71 21.27 -2.66
CA HIS A 35 9.81 22.16 -2.31
C HIS A 35 11.06 21.35 -1.98
N VAL A 36 12.22 21.82 -2.43
CA VAL A 36 13.50 21.13 -2.23
C VAL A 36 14.45 22.02 -1.43
N LEU A 37 14.95 21.46 -0.34
CA LEU A 37 16.01 22.02 0.50
C LEU A 37 17.29 21.24 0.25
N MET A 38 18.39 21.90 -0.02
CA MET A 38 19.67 21.27 -0.20
C MET A 38 20.70 21.77 0.81
N THR A 39 21.49 20.85 1.34
CA THR A 39 22.72 21.28 2.02
C THR A 39 23.75 21.77 1.01
N LYS A 40 24.65 22.64 1.43
CA LYS A 40 25.78 23.11 0.58
C LYS A 40 26.59 21.93 0.01
N ASN A 41 26.77 20.84 0.77
CA ASN A 41 27.46 19.67 0.26
C ASN A 41 26.67 18.89 -0.79
N ALA A 42 25.34 18.95 -0.79
CA ALA A 42 24.51 18.30 -1.81
C ALA A 42 24.73 18.93 -3.20
N THR A 43 25.02 20.23 -3.28
CA THR A 43 25.22 20.93 -4.55
C THR A 43 26.46 20.46 -5.33
N ASN A 44 27.38 19.71 -4.67
CA ASN A 44 28.49 19.08 -5.35
C ASN A 44 28.11 17.79 -6.13
N PHE A 45 26.95 17.20 -5.82
CA PHE A 45 26.48 15.96 -6.45
C PHE A 45 25.36 16.20 -7.46
N ILE A 46 24.52 17.22 -7.24
CA ILE A 46 23.43 17.62 -8.11
C ILE A 46 23.19 19.11 -7.95
N THR A 47 22.92 19.81 -9.03
CA THR A 47 22.73 21.26 -8.97
C THR A 47 21.30 21.66 -8.60
N PRO A 48 21.07 22.80 -7.90
CA PRO A 48 19.74 23.30 -7.58
C PRO A 48 18.82 23.43 -8.80
N ILE A 49 19.35 23.90 -9.94
CA ILE A 49 18.60 24.10 -11.19
C ILE A 49 17.90 22.81 -11.67
N THR A 50 18.45 21.63 -11.36
CA THR A 50 17.81 20.37 -11.70
C THR A 50 16.45 20.23 -10.99
N PHE A 51 16.41 20.56 -9.71
CA PHE A 51 15.16 20.48 -8.94
C PHE A 51 14.20 21.61 -9.31
N GLU A 52 14.70 22.81 -9.52
CA GLU A 52 13.89 23.98 -9.95
C GLU A 52 13.18 23.69 -11.28
N SER A 53 13.89 23.10 -12.23
CA SER A 53 13.33 22.71 -13.54
C SER A 53 12.26 21.62 -13.43
N LEU A 54 12.39 20.69 -12.47
CA LEU A 54 11.44 19.59 -12.26
C LEU A 54 10.21 20.01 -11.46
N THR A 55 10.40 20.87 -10.47
CA THR A 55 9.34 21.21 -9.50
C THR A 55 8.61 22.51 -9.83
N GLY A 56 9.25 23.42 -10.55
CA GLY A 56 8.76 24.77 -10.80
C GLY A 56 8.81 25.65 -9.54
N THR A 57 9.55 25.24 -8.51
CA THR A 57 9.78 26.00 -7.27
C THR A 57 11.25 26.25 -7.06
N LYS A 58 11.59 27.33 -6.38
CA LYS A 58 12.99 27.65 -6.03
C LYS A 58 13.57 26.57 -5.14
N CYS A 59 14.77 26.10 -5.45
CA CYS A 59 15.53 25.20 -4.60
C CYS A 59 16.29 25.99 -3.53
N LEU A 60 16.08 25.71 -2.25
CA LEU A 60 16.60 26.49 -1.15
C LEU A 60 17.90 25.87 -0.62
N VAL A 61 18.98 26.63 -0.67
CA VAL A 61 20.32 26.23 -0.22
C VAL A 61 20.79 27.12 0.92
N ASP A 62 20.60 28.41 0.80
CA ASP A 62 21.16 29.43 1.70
C ASP A 62 20.07 30.05 2.55
N THR A 63 20.29 30.13 3.87
CA THR A 63 19.33 30.71 4.81
C THR A 63 19.19 32.23 4.63
N PHE A 64 20.22 32.90 4.15
CA PHE A 64 20.32 34.35 4.02
C PHE A 64 20.44 34.82 2.58
N ASP A 65 19.79 34.13 1.62
CA ASP A 65 19.70 34.60 0.24
C ASP A 65 18.95 35.93 0.19
N ARG A 66 19.62 36.99 -0.28
CA ARG A 66 19.10 38.35 -0.30
C ARG A 66 18.09 38.64 -1.42
N ASN A 67 17.87 37.75 -2.30
CA ASN A 67 16.89 37.86 -3.39
C ASN A 67 15.49 37.36 -3.00
N PHE A 68 15.03 37.70 -1.80
CA PHE A 68 13.76 37.19 -1.26
C PHE A 68 12.67 38.24 -1.12
N GLN A 69 11.43 37.81 -1.15
CA GLN A 69 10.27 38.59 -0.69
C GLN A 69 10.20 38.54 0.83
N PHE A 70 9.61 39.56 1.46
CA PHE A 70 9.59 39.87 2.92
C PHE A 70 8.97 38.76 3.82
N GLN A 71 8.97 37.51 3.47
CA GLN A 71 8.54 36.38 4.30
C GLN A 71 9.74 35.53 4.71
N VAL A 72 9.77 35.14 5.99
CA VAL A 72 10.77 34.19 6.49
C VAL A 72 10.55 32.84 5.86
N GLU A 73 11.28 32.57 4.78
CA GLU A 73 11.02 31.48 3.82
C GLU A 73 10.97 30.10 4.48
N HIS A 74 11.91 29.80 5.40
CA HIS A 74 11.94 28.54 6.15
C HIS A 74 10.71 28.32 7.03
N VAL A 75 10.16 29.38 7.65
CA VAL A 75 8.95 29.28 8.48
C VAL A 75 7.70 29.11 7.62
N SER A 76 7.62 29.83 6.50
CA SER A 76 6.48 29.75 5.58
C SER A 76 6.35 28.35 4.98
N ILE A 77 7.45 27.76 4.52
CA ILE A 77 7.49 26.42 3.93
C ILE A 77 7.23 25.34 5.00
N ALA A 78 7.83 25.49 6.19
CA ALA A 78 7.61 24.55 7.29
C ALA A 78 6.13 24.45 7.70
N LYS A 79 5.38 25.58 7.66
CA LYS A 79 3.94 25.60 7.97
C LYS A 79 3.08 24.96 6.88
N LYS A 80 3.51 25.00 5.62
CA LYS A 80 2.78 24.43 4.47
C LYS A 80 3.01 22.93 4.30
N ALA A 81 4.13 22.41 4.79
CA ALA A 81 4.52 21.03 4.56
C ALA A 81 3.54 20.04 5.20
N ASP A 82 2.96 19.15 4.39
CA ASP A 82 2.19 18.00 4.86
C ASP A 82 3.10 16.83 5.25
N VAL A 83 4.29 16.73 4.64
CA VAL A 83 5.29 15.69 4.93
C VAL A 83 6.69 16.17 4.57
N VAL A 84 7.67 15.69 5.32
CA VAL A 84 9.11 15.89 5.05
C VAL A 84 9.76 14.55 4.70
N MET A 85 10.54 14.51 3.62
CA MET A 85 11.41 13.40 3.27
C MET A 85 12.85 13.87 3.19
N ILE A 86 13.71 13.41 4.10
CA ILE A 86 15.15 13.69 4.10
C ILE A 86 15.85 12.51 3.43
N ALA A 87 16.18 12.70 2.16
CA ALA A 87 16.77 11.67 1.32
C ALA A 87 17.65 12.29 0.20
N PRO A 88 18.88 11.82 0.01
CA PRO A 88 19.63 10.98 0.95
C PRO A 88 19.94 11.73 2.25
N ALA A 89 19.94 11.04 3.39
CA ALA A 89 20.37 11.60 4.67
C ALA A 89 21.80 11.17 5.01
N SER A 90 22.73 12.13 5.00
CA SER A 90 24.12 11.92 5.39
C SER A 90 24.26 11.82 6.92
N ALA A 91 25.30 11.13 7.40
CA ALA A 91 25.62 11.03 8.82
C ALA A 91 25.70 12.40 9.51
N ASN A 92 26.25 13.41 8.83
CA ASN A 92 26.32 14.78 9.34
C ASN A 92 24.94 15.37 9.63
N VAL A 93 23.99 15.25 8.68
CA VAL A 93 22.63 15.81 8.87
C VAL A 93 21.84 15.00 9.89
N ILE A 94 22.01 13.67 9.94
CA ILE A 94 21.43 12.82 10.98
C ILE A 94 21.89 13.29 12.36
N GLY A 95 23.20 13.48 12.56
CA GLY A 95 23.77 13.97 13.81
C GLY A 95 23.25 15.35 14.18
N LYS A 96 23.19 16.29 13.24
CA LYS A 96 22.65 17.64 13.50
C LYS A 96 21.20 17.59 13.95
N LEU A 97 20.35 16.87 13.24
CA LEU A 97 18.92 16.78 13.57
C LEU A 97 18.68 16.09 14.92
N ALA A 98 19.46 15.02 15.24
CA ALA A 98 19.35 14.32 16.51
C ALA A 98 19.73 15.22 17.72
N HIS A 99 20.61 16.19 17.51
CA HIS A 99 21.10 17.10 18.58
C HIS A 99 20.51 18.51 18.49
N GLY A 100 19.53 18.74 17.61
CA GLY A 100 18.85 20.04 17.49
C GLY A 100 19.72 21.16 16.89
N ILE A 101 20.74 20.81 16.10
CA ILE A 101 21.60 21.80 15.43
C ILE A 101 20.92 22.28 14.16
N ALA A 102 20.63 23.59 14.09
CA ALA A 102 19.92 24.26 13.00
C ALA A 102 20.79 25.39 12.43
N ASP A 103 21.90 25.02 11.78
CA ASP A 103 22.93 25.94 11.30
C ASP A 103 22.92 26.16 9.78
N ASP A 104 21.96 25.53 9.08
CA ASP A 104 21.74 25.67 7.65
C ASP A 104 20.25 25.74 7.31
N MET A 105 19.92 26.08 6.05
CA MET A 105 18.53 26.23 5.59
C MET A 105 17.72 24.96 5.77
N LEU A 106 18.30 23.78 5.51
CA LEU A 106 17.64 22.48 5.61
C LEU A 106 17.29 22.17 7.09
N THR A 107 18.28 22.19 7.97
CA THR A 107 18.09 21.81 9.37
C THR A 107 17.19 22.81 10.11
N THR A 108 17.29 24.11 9.81
CA THR A 108 16.42 25.16 10.36
C THR A 108 14.96 24.93 9.95
N THR A 109 14.72 24.67 8.67
CA THR A 109 13.34 24.45 8.16
C THR A 109 12.75 23.18 8.75
N ILE A 110 13.50 22.06 8.78
CA ILE A 110 13.01 20.77 9.31
C ILE A 110 12.67 20.89 10.80
N MET A 111 13.46 21.62 11.57
CA MET A 111 13.18 21.87 12.98
C MET A 111 11.86 22.62 13.20
N ALA A 112 11.47 23.51 12.28
CA ALA A 112 10.22 24.26 12.33
C ALA A 112 9.00 23.44 11.85
N CYS A 113 9.19 22.30 11.16
CA CYS A 113 8.11 21.45 10.65
C CYS A 113 7.43 20.67 11.78
N LYS A 114 6.08 20.65 11.77
CA LYS A 114 5.27 19.85 12.69
C LYS A 114 4.78 18.53 12.08
N CYS A 115 4.77 18.43 10.74
CA CYS A 115 4.32 17.24 10.01
C CYS A 115 5.24 16.04 10.20
N LYS A 116 4.80 14.87 9.73
CA LYS A 116 5.59 13.63 9.72
C LYS A 116 6.90 13.81 8.95
N LYS A 117 7.97 13.25 9.48
CA LYS A 117 9.31 13.33 8.92
C LYS A 117 9.85 11.94 8.67
N PHE A 118 10.23 11.68 7.43
CA PHE A 118 10.94 10.48 7.01
C PHE A 118 12.42 10.80 6.81
N ILE A 119 13.28 9.88 7.21
CA ILE A 119 14.71 10.01 7.03
C ILE A 119 15.28 8.73 6.39
N SER A 120 15.95 8.88 5.24
CA SER A 120 16.53 7.77 4.48
C SER A 120 18.07 7.87 4.48
N PRO A 121 18.76 7.15 5.38
CA PRO A 121 20.22 7.14 5.46
C PRO A 121 20.86 6.67 4.15
N ALA A 122 21.98 7.30 3.75
CA ALA A 122 22.74 6.91 2.58
C ALA A 122 24.23 7.21 2.80
N MET A 123 25.00 6.16 3.05
CA MET A 123 26.43 6.26 3.36
C MET A 123 27.14 4.91 3.20
N ASN A 124 28.46 4.88 3.39
CA ASN A 124 29.23 3.66 3.47
C ASN A 124 28.75 2.78 4.64
N THR A 125 28.87 1.46 4.51
CA THR A 125 28.43 0.46 5.50
C THR A 125 29.03 0.70 6.88
N ASN A 126 30.34 0.93 6.98
CA ASN A 126 31.00 1.16 8.27
C ASN A 126 30.50 2.44 8.95
N MET A 127 30.14 3.47 8.17
CA MET A 127 29.51 4.68 8.71
C MET A 127 28.09 4.38 9.19
N PHE A 128 27.34 3.59 8.45
CA PHE A 128 25.96 3.22 8.82
C PHE A 128 25.95 2.36 10.09
N GLU A 129 26.85 1.40 10.21
CA GLU A 129 26.95 0.50 11.37
C GLU A 129 27.63 1.16 12.59
N ASN A 130 28.14 2.38 12.44
CA ASN A 130 28.79 3.09 13.54
C ASN A 130 27.79 3.29 14.71
N PRO A 131 28.14 2.88 15.94
CA PRO A 131 27.24 2.99 17.10
C PRO A 131 26.70 4.41 17.34
N ILE A 132 27.53 5.43 17.15
CA ILE A 132 27.11 6.82 17.31
C ILE A 132 26.00 7.17 16.30
N LEU A 133 26.11 6.71 15.04
CA LEU A 133 25.07 6.95 14.05
C LEU A 133 23.79 6.19 14.41
N GLN A 134 23.91 4.92 14.84
CA GLN A 134 22.75 4.13 15.25
C GLN A 134 22.02 4.75 16.45
N ASP A 135 22.75 5.31 17.41
CA ASP A 135 22.15 6.02 18.55
C ASP A 135 21.48 7.32 18.11
N ASN A 136 22.05 8.06 17.16
CA ASN A 136 21.41 9.23 16.56
C ASN A 136 20.13 8.88 15.83
N LEU A 137 20.09 7.76 15.11
CA LEU A 137 18.86 7.30 14.43
C LEU A 137 17.77 6.93 15.44
N LYS A 138 18.10 6.19 16.52
CA LYS A 138 17.16 5.90 17.62
C LYS A 138 16.65 7.17 18.30
N THR A 139 17.52 8.17 18.48
CA THR A 139 17.13 9.47 19.02
C THR A 139 16.10 10.15 18.12
N LEU A 140 16.30 10.13 16.82
CA LEU A 140 15.34 10.68 15.86
C LEU A 140 14.01 9.91 15.87
N GLU A 141 14.04 8.58 15.95
CA GLU A 141 12.83 7.75 16.08
C GLU A 141 12.06 8.10 17.37
N HIS A 142 12.76 8.28 18.49
CA HIS A 142 12.16 8.72 19.74
C HIS A 142 11.42 10.07 19.59
N TYR A 143 11.92 10.98 18.76
CA TYR A 143 11.29 12.28 18.46
C TYR A 143 10.31 12.24 17.27
N GLY A 144 9.86 11.05 16.86
CA GLY A 144 8.77 10.86 15.89
C GLY A 144 9.19 10.87 14.41
N TYR A 145 10.51 10.89 14.12
CA TYR A 145 10.97 10.60 12.77
C TYR A 145 10.78 9.12 12.45
N GLU A 146 10.54 8.81 11.20
CA GLU A 146 10.52 7.44 10.73
C GLU A 146 11.76 7.17 9.88
N VAL A 147 12.58 6.23 10.33
CA VAL A 147 13.83 5.85 9.64
C VAL A 147 13.49 4.80 8.59
N ILE A 148 13.70 5.18 7.32
CA ILE A 148 13.59 4.25 6.20
C ILE A 148 14.90 3.47 6.11
N GLN A 149 14.85 2.18 6.44
CA GLN A 149 16.05 1.34 6.48
C GLN A 149 16.74 1.31 5.11
N PRO A 150 18.06 1.47 5.07
CA PRO A 150 18.79 1.37 3.82
C PRO A 150 18.74 -0.05 3.26
N ALA A 151 18.74 -0.14 1.94
CA ALA A 151 18.88 -1.42 1.26
C ALA A 151 20.33 -1.95 1.40
N SER A 152 20.47 -3.27 1.35
CA SER A 152 21.77 -3.92 1.22
C SER A 152 22.12 -4.14 -0.24
N GLY A 153 23.40 -4.05 -0.57
CA GLY A 153 23.89 -4.28 -1.93
C GLY A 153 25.23 -3.63 -2.20
N TYR A 154 25.60 -3.58 -3.48
CA TYR A 154 26.84 -2.95 -3.93
C TYR A 154 26.73 -1.43 -3.81
N LEU A 155 27.69 -0.82 -3.14
CA LEU A 155 27.81 0.61 -2.88
C LEU A 155 28.78 1.27 -3.88
N ALA A 156 28.63 2.58 -4.05
CA ALA A 156 29.51 3.35 -4.96
C ALA A 156 30.98 3.35 -4.56
N CYS A 157 31.31 3.03 -3.30
CA CYS A 157 32.69 2.89 -2.82
C CYS A 157 33.31 1.52 -3.13
N GLY A 158 32.57 0.58 -3.75
CA GLY A 158 33.04 -0.76 -4.04
C GLY A 158 32.72 -1.80 -2.97
N ASP A 159 32.21 -1.40 -1.80
CA ASP A 159 31.81 -2.30 -0.72
C ASP A 159 30.42 -2.89 -0.97
N THR A 160 30.14 -4.02 -0.31
CA THR A 160 28.80 -4.63 -0.28
C THR A 160 28.29 -4.65 1.15
N GLY A 161 27.10 -4.13 1.40
CA GLY A 161 26.51 -4.08 2.74
C GLY A 161 25.31 -3.15 2.83
N ALA A 162 24.87 -2.86 4.06
CA ALA A 162 23.84 -1.88 4.35
C ALA A 162 24.35 -0.45 4.15
N GLY A 163 23.50 0.48 3.74
CA GLY A 163 23.85 1.89 3.55
C GLY A 163 23.38 2.48 2.21
N LYS A 164 22.85 1.64 1.32
CA LYS A 164 22.28 2.07 0.04
C LYS A 164 20.89 2.67 0.24
N MET A 165 20.70 3.93 -0.18
CA MET A 165 19.36 4.53 -0.18
C MET A 165 18.40 3.67 -1.02
N PRO A 166 17.19 3.36 -0.53
CA PRO A 166 16.16 2.68 -1.30
C PRO A 166 15.84 3.39 -2.62
N GLU A 167 15.17 2.68 -3.52
CA GLU A 167 14.78 3.25 -4.79
C GLU A 167 13.68 4.33 -4.61
N PRO A 168 13.58 5.30 -5.54
CA PRO A 168 12.63 6.41 -5.45
C PRO A 168 11.18 5.97 -5.25
N GLU A 169 10.79 4.83 -5.82
CA GLU A 169 9.46 4.24 -5.70
C GLU A 169 9.15 3.82 -4.25
N THR A 170 10.16 3.31 -3.55
CA THR A 170 10.03 2.97 -2.12
C THR A 170 9.82 4.24 -1.30
N LEU A 171 10.63 5.29 -1.53
CA LEU A 171 10.47 6.57 -0.84
C LEU A 171 9.10 7.20 -1.12
N LEU A 172 8.64 7.12 -2.38
CA LEU A 172 7.32 7.58 -2.78
C LEU A 172 6.22 6.84 -2.01
N SER A 173 6.35 5.53 -1.81
CA SER A 173 5.35 4.75 -1.07
C SER A 173 5.18 5.20 0.38
N TYR A 174 6.24 5.61 1.06
CA TYR A 174 6.17 6.21 2.40
C TYR A 174 5.41 7.54 2.40
N ILE A 175 5.69 8.40 1.42
CA ILE A 175 4.98 9.68 1.27
C ILE A 175 3.50 9.44 0.99
N LEU A 176 3.18 8.53 0.06
CA LEU A 176 1.78 8.20 -0.27
C LEU A 176 1.05 7.60 0.94
N ARG A 177 1.68 6.69 1.66
CA ARG A 177 1.10 6.13 2.88
C ARG A 177 0.72 7.23 3.85
N GLU A 178 1.51 8.29 3.98
CA GLU A 178 1.25 9.36 4.94
C GLU A 178 0.15 10.31 4.49
N ILE A 179 0.22 10.84 3.25
CA ILE A 179 -0.58 12.00 2.85
C ILE A 179 -1.58 11.78 1.70
N ALA A 180 -1.61 10.59 1.07
CA ALA A 180 -2.43 10.39 -0.11
C ALA A 180 -3.94 10.32 0.17
N LYS A 181 -4.33 9.92 1.37
CA LYS A 181 -5.71 9.76 1.81
C LYS A 181 -5.87 10.21 3.26
N GLU A 182 -7.09 10.59 3.64
CA GLU A 182 -7.50 10.76 5.02
C GLU A 182 -7.36 9.43 5.78
N LYS A 183 -7.03 9.49 7.09
CA LYS A 183 -6.78 8.30 7.93
C LYS A 183 -8.04 7.86 8.67
N ASP A 184 -9.14 7.74 7.94
CA ASP A 184 -10.45 7.36 8.47
C ASP A 184 -10.61 5.87 8.83
N LEU A 185 -9.60 5.06 8.51
CA LEU A 185 -9.46 3.66 8.97
C LEU A 185 -8.32 3.48 9.98
N GLU A 186 -7.80 4.56 10.56
CA GLU A 186 -6.74 4.47 11.58
C GLU A 186 -7.21 3.65 12.79
N GLY A 187 -6.37 2.71 13.23
CA GLY A 187 -6.67 1.79 14.32
C GLY A 187 -7.58 0.61 13.95
N LYS A 188 -8.12 0.54 12.72
CA LYS A 188 -8.92 -0.59 12.24
C LYS A 188 -8.03 -1.68 11.64
N LYS A 189 -8.34 -2.93 11.97
CA LYS A 189 -7.73 -4.13 11.37
C LYS A 189 -8.60 -4.62 10.22
N VAL A 190 -8.02 -4.68 9.02
CA VAL A 190 -8.74 -5.04 7.79
C VAL A 190 -8.13 -6.29 7.17
N LEU A 191 -8.92 -7.35 7.06
CA LEU A 191 -8.55 -8.56 6.33
C LEU A 191 -9.11 -8.53 4.93
N VAL A 192 -8.25 -8.69 3.93
CA VAL A 192 -8.66 -8.81 2.53
C VAL A 192 -8.19 -10.15 1.98
N THR A 193 -9.07 -10.89 1.29
CA THR A 193 -8.64 -12.05 0.51
C THR A 193 -8.53 -11.69 -0.97
N ALA A 194 -7.54 -12.22 -1.67
CA ALA A 194 -7.29 -11.92 -3.07
C ALA A 194 -6.80 -13.13 -3.88
N GLY A 195 -6.88 -13.01 -5.19
CA GLY A 195 -6.38 -14.03 -6.12
C GLY A 195 -7.27 -15.26 -6.25
N PRO A 196 -6.91 -16.19 -7.13
CA PRO A 196 -7.54 -17.49 -7.22
C PRO A 196 -6.91 -18.46 -6.23
N THR A 197 -7.63 -19.55 -5.89
CA THR A 197 -6.99 -20.75 -5.36
C THR A 197 -6.66 -21.72 -6.50
N GLN A 198 -5.74 -22.63 -6.24
CA GLN A 198 -5.30 -23.67 -7.18
C GLN A 198 -5.45 -25.02 -6.49
N GLU A 199 -6.32 -25.86 -7.07
CA GLU A 199 -6.60 -27.19 -6.52
C GLU A 199 -5.89 -28.23 -7.36
N SER A 200 -4.84 -28.80 -6.82
CA SER A 200 -3.96 -29.72 -7.55
C SER A 200 -4.69 -31.00 -7.97
N ILE A 201 -4.46 -31.41 -9.22
CA ILE A 201 -4.81 -32.73 -9.75
C ILE A 201 -3.62 -33.66 -9.58
N ASP A 202 -2.44 -33.15 -9.91
CA ASP A 202 -1.13 -33.83 -9.80
C ASP A 202 -0.03 -32.75 -9.62
N PRO A 203 1.26 -33.08 -9.48
CA PRO A 203 2.32 -32.09 -9.31
C PRO A 203 2.47 -31.08 -10.46
N VAL A 204 1.79 -31.26 -11.58
CA VAL A 204 1.94 -30.44 -12.79
C VAL A 204 0.67 -29.67 -13.13
N ARG A 205 -0.52 -30.19 -12.78
CA ARG A 205 -1.82 -29.64 -13.19
C ARG A 205 -2.71 -29.36 -12.02
N TYR A 206 -3.49 -28.28 -12.14
CA TYR A 206 -4.45 -27.85 -11.13
C TYR A 206 -5.70 -27.25 -11.79
N ILE A 207 -6.78 -27.20 -11.02
CA ILE A 207 -8.00 -26.45 -11.34
C ILE A 207 -7.91 -25.08 -10.66
N THR A 208 -8.29 -24.03 -11.36
CA THR A 208 -8.25 -22.66 -10.83
C THR A 208 -9.30 -21.77 -11.47
N ASN A 209 -9.56 -20.63 -10.87
CA ASN A 209 -10.41 -19.56 -11.39
C ASN A 209 -9.59 -18.52 -12.19
N HIS A 210 -10.23 -17.82 -13.14
CA HIS A 210 -9.57 -16.78 -13.97
C HIS A 210 -9.25 -15.48 -13.22
N SER A 211 -9.25 -15.48 -11.90
CA SER A 211 -8.98 -14.26 -11.11
C SER A 211 -7.53 -13.80 -11.27
N SER A 212 -7.34 -12.51 -11.46
CA SER A 212 -6.01 -11.86 -11.43
C SER A 212 -5.59 -11.33 -10.06
N GLY A 213 -6.50 -11.28 -9.09
CA GLY A 213 -6.27 -10.70 -7.76
C GLY A 213 -6.34 -9.17 -7.69
N LYS A 214 -6.36 -8.46 -8.83
CA LYS A 214 -6.27 -6.98 -8.90
C LYS A 214 -7.25 -6.26 -7.97
N MET A 215 -8.50 -6.70 -7.84
CA MET A 215 -9.48 -6.03 -6.99
C MET A 215 -9.14 -6.14 -5.50
N GLY A 216 -8.76 -7.34 -5.02
CA GLY A 216 -8.34 -7.53 -3.63
C GLY A 216 -7.06 -6.74 -3.30
N TYR A 217 -6.11 -6.69 -4.22
CA TYR A 217 -4.89 -5.88 -4.05
C TYR A 217 -5.20 -4.36 -4.03
N ALA A 218 -6.15 -3.90 -4.85
CA ALA A 218 -6.61 -2.50 -4.81
C ALA A 218 -7.30 -2.15 -3.49
N LEU A 219 -8.13 -3.07 -2.95
CA LEU A 219 -8.77 -2.92 -1.63
C LEU A 219 -7.73 -2.86 -0.50
N ALA A 220 -6.77 -3.78 -0.49
CA ALA A 220 -5.70 -3.80 0.50
C ALA A 220 -4.86 -2.51 0.45
N LYS A 221 -4.51 -2.03 -0.76
CA LYS A 221 -3.80 -0.75 -0.96
C LYS A 221 -4.62 0.43 -0.48
N ALA A 222 -5.90 0.50 -0.84
CA ALA A 222 -6.77 1.60 -0.43
C ALA A 222 -6.95 1.65 1.08
N ALA A 223 -7.19 0.51 1.74
CA ALA A 223 -7.32 0.43 3.19
C ALA A 223 -6.03 0.85 3.91
N MET A 224 -4.87 0.40 3.43
CA MET A 224 -3.55 0.80 3.95
C MET A 224 -3.31 2.30 3.81
N LEU A 225 -3.62 2.91 2.66
CA LEU A 225 -3.49 4.34 2.45
C LEU A 225 -4.42 5.16 3.36
N ARG A 226 -5.54 4.57 3.79
CA ARG A 226 -6.51 5.16 4.74
C ARG A 226 -6.17 4.87 6.21
N GLY A 227 -5.01 4.27 6.49
CA GLY A 227 -4.47 4.10 7.83
C GLY A 227 -4.80 2.76 8.52
N ALA A 228 -5.44 1.82 7.83
CA ALA A 228 -5.74 0.51 8.39
C ALA A 228 -4.49 -0.36 8.58
N ASP A 229 -4.51 -1.24 9.59
CA ASP A 229 -3.62 -2.41 9.68
C ASP A 229 -4.18 -3.52 8.79
N VAL A 230 -3.50 -3.79 7.67
CA VAL A 230 -4.05 -4.65 6.61
C VAL A 230 -3.35 -5.99 6.56
N THR A 231 -4.14 -7.07 6.65
CA THR A 231 -3.71 -8.44 6.32
C THR A 231 -4.31 -8.86 4.98
N LEU A 232 -3.47 -9.20 4.01
CA LEU A 232 -3.85 -9.68 2.68
C LEU A 232 -3.56 -11.18 2.58
N VAL A 233 -4.60 -12.01 2.60
CA VAL A 233 -4.49 -13.45 2.33
C VAL A 233 -4.63 -13.65 0.82
N SER A 234 -3.53 -14.03 0.17
CA SER A 234 -3.49 -14.06 -1.30
C SER A 234 -3.17 -15.44 -1.85
N GLY A 235 -4.06 -15.93 -2.72
CA GLY A 235 -3.74 -17.00 -3.65
C GLY A 235 -2.69 -16.55 -4.68
N PRO A 236 -2.19 -17.46 -5.55
CA PRO A 236 -1.13 -17.18 -6.50
C PRO A 236 -1.50 -16.06 -7.47
N CYS A 237 -0.75 -14.96 -7.45
CA CYS A 237 -0.90 -13.80 -8.32
C CYS A 237 0.46 -13.33 -8.83
N SER A 238 0.47 -12.74 -10.04
CA SER A 238 1.66 -12.09 -10.61
C SER A 238 1.83 -10.62 -10.18
N ILE A 239 0.93 -10.10 -9.35
CA ILE A 239 0.94 -8.71 -8.91
C ILE A 239 1.84 -8.58 -7.69
N THR A 240 2.68 -7.55 -7.67
CA THR A 240 3.47 -7.20 -6.48
C THR A 240 2.55 -6.70 -5.38
N PRO A 241 2.63 -7.25 -4.16
CA PRO A 241 1.85 -6.78 -3.04
C PRO A 241 2.09 -5.30 -2.73
N PRO A 242 1.06 -4.56 -2.26
CA PRO A 242 1.26 -3.21 -1.78
C PRO A 242 2.25 -3.20 -0.60
N PRO A 243 3.17 -2.21 -0.55
CA PRO A 243 4.04 -2.05 0.62
C PRO A 243 3.18 -1.79 1.88
N PHE A 244 3.75 -2.09 3.05
CA PHE A 244 3.11 -1.90 4.38
C PHE A 244 1.85 -2.75 4.63
N VAL A 245 1.61 -3.77 3.82
CA VAL A 245 0.53 -4.74 3.99
C VAL A 245 1.14 -6.07 4.41
N LYS A 246 0.59 -6.69 5.46
CA LYS A 246 0.98 -8.05 5.88
C LYS A 246 0.39 -9.06 4.89
N VAL A 247 1.26 -9.72 4.12
CA VAL A 247 0.83 -10.71 3.14
C VAL A 247 0.96 -12.12 3.70
N VAL A 248 -0.12 -12.89 3.60
CA VAL A 248 -0.17 -14.32 3.92
C VAL A 248 -0.41 -15.07 2.61
N PRO A 249 0.64 -15.67 2.00
CA PRO A 249 0.49 -16.43 0.78
C PRO A 249 -0.18 -17.78 1.05
N VAL A 250 -1.11 -18.17 0.20
CA VAL A 250 -1.83 -19.45 0.23
C VAL A 250 -1.91 -20.02 -1.18
N VAL A 251 -2.20 -21.31 -1.31
CA VAL A 251 -2.33 -21.96 -2.61
C VAL A 251 -3.73 -22.52 -2.80
N THR A 252 -4.21 -23.33 -1.87
CA THR A 252 -5.47 -24.04 -1.96
C THR A 252 -6.62 -23.32 -1.25
N ALA A 253 -7.85 -23.74 -1.51
CA ALA A 253 -9.03 -23.28 -0.77
C ALA A 253 -8.91 -23.60 0.73
N LYS A 254 -8.31 -24.76 1.07
CA LYS A 254 -8.06 -25.16 2.46
C LYS A 254 -7.05 -24.24 3.14
N ASP A 255 -5.93 -23.92 2.49
CA ASP A 255 -4.94 -23.00 3.03
C ASP A 255 -5.59 -21.61 3.30
N MET A 256 -6.41 -21.13 2.34
CA MET A 256 -7.10 -19.85 2.50
C MET A 256 -8.12 -19.90 3.64
N PHE A 257 -8.85 -20.99 3.79
CA PHE A 257 -9.77 -21.19 4.90
C PHE A 257 -9.04 -21.11 6.24
N ASP A 258 -7.95 -21.87 6.39
CA ASP A 258 -7.18 -21.94 7.64
C ASP A 258 -6.52 -20.58 7.96
N ALA A 259 -5.93 -19.92 6.96
CA ALA A 259 -5.31 -18.60 7.12
C ALA A 259 -6.33 -17.53 7.53
N VAL A 260 -7.51 -17.51 6.92
CA VAL A 260 -8.55 -16.53 7.23
C VAL A 260 -9.14 -16.78 8.62
N THR A 261 -9.51 -18.02 8.93
CA THR A 261 -10.18 -18.36 10.20
C THR A 261 -9.26 -18.18 11.40
N SER A 262 -7.95 -18.40 11.23
CA SER A 262 -6.96 -18.22 12.31
C SER A 262 -6.85 -16.79 12.84
N VAL A 263 -7.22 -15.77 12.05
CA VAL A 263 -7.08 -14.35 12.40
C VAL A 263 -8.40 -13.57 12.34
N SER A 264 -9.48 -14.20 11.88
CA SER A 264 -10.77 -13.52 11.64
C SER A 264 -11.35 -12.83 12.86
N ALA A 265 -11.23 -13.44 14.03
CA ALA A 265 -11.78 -12.89 15.27
C ALA A 265 -11.12 -11.56 15.72
N GLU A 266 -9.93 -11.25 15.21
CA GLU A 266 -9.21 -10.02 15.54
C GLU A 266 -9.46 -8.88 14.55
N GLN A 267 -10.25 -9.12 13.50
CA GLN A 267 -10.46 -8.15 12.43
C GLN A 267 -11.71 -7.31 12.65
N ASP A 268 -11.63 -6.02 12.39
CA ASP A 268 -12.81 -5.13 12.39
C ASP A 268 -13.59 -5.25 11.07
N ILE A 269 -12.88 -5.40 9.97
CA ILE A 269 -13.46 -5.48 8.62
C ILE A 269 -12.86 -6.67 7.88
N ILE A 270 -13.70 -7.52 7.30
CA ILE A 270 -13.28 -8.63 6.44
C ILE A 270 -13.89 -8.46 5.05
N ILE A 271 -13.03 -8.39 4.02
CA ILE A 271 -13.44 -8.25 2.63
C ILE A 271 -12.99 -9.49 1.85
N LYS A 272 -13.92 -10.35 1.52
CA LYS A 272 -13.65 -11.58 0.78
C LYS A 272 -13.76 -11.36 -0.72
N ALA A 273 -12.63 -10.96 -1.35
CA ALA A 273 -12.55 -10.68 -2.79
C ALA A 273 -11.82 -11.78 -3.59
N ALA A 274 -11.29 -12.81 -2.93
CA ALA A 274 -10.66 -13.96 -3.59
C ALA A 274 -11.67 -14.79 -4.37
N ALA A 275 -11.22 -15.39 -5.48
CA ALA A 275 -11.94 -16.37 -6.26
C ALA A 275 -11.54 -17.78 -5.78
N VAL A 276 -12.13 -18.21 -4.70
CA VAL A 276 -11.91 -19.55 -4.12
C VAL A 276 -12.64 -20.59 -4.93
N ALA A 277 -12.01 -21.72 -5.16
CA ALA A 277 -12.66 -22.85 -5.83
C ALA A 277 -13.72 -23.48 -4.92
N ASP A 278 -14.94 -23.69 -5.44
CA ASP A 278 -16.04 -24.37 -4.72
C ASP A 278 -15.86 -25.88 -4.67
N TYR A 279 -15.01 -26.40 -5.55
CA TYR A 279 -14.71 -27.82 -5.68
C TYR A 279 -13.22 -28.05 -5.83
N ARG A 280 -12.74 -29.18 -5.28
CA ARG A 280 -11.36 -29.67 -5.46
C ARG A 280 -11.36 -31.13 -5.90
N PRO A 281 -10.29 -31.64 -6.53
CA PRO A 281 -10.14 -33.06 -6.76
C PRO A 281 -10.18 -33.83 -5.45
N LYS A 282 -11.01 -34.88 -5.40
CA LYS A 282 -11.13 -35.77 -4.24
C LYS A 282 -9.85 -36.56 -4.01
N GLN A 283 -9.13 -36.86 -5.09
CA GLN A 283 -7.83 -37.53 -5.07
C GLN A 283 -6.81 -36.69 -5.80
N VAL A 284 -5.69 -36.42 -5.15
CA VAL A 284 -4.51 -35.80 -5.75
C VAL A 284 -3.49 -36.89 -6.00
N PHE A 285 -2.95 -36.92 -7.21
CA PHE A 285 -1.95 -37.91 -7.60
C PHE A 285 -0.55 -37.40 -7.25
N ASP A 286 0.29 -38.30 -6.68
CA ASP A 286 1.68 -37.98 -6.31
C ASP A 286 2.59 -37.85 -7.55
N GLU A 287 2.21 -38.49 -8.66
CA GLU A 287 2.94 -38.40 -9.91
C GLU A 287 2.05 -37.83 -11.03
N LYS A 288 2.71 -37.25 -12.05
CA LYS A 288 2.01 -36.75 -13.24
C LYS A 288 1.21 -37.85 -13.88
N VAL A 289 -0.10 -37.69 -13.96
CA VAL A 289 -0.99 -38.64 -14.65
C VAL A 289 -0.66 -38.67 -16.14
N LYS A 290 -0.20 -39.83 -16.64
CA LYS A 290 0.13 -40.03 -18.06
C LYS A 290 -1.14 -40.12 -18.90
N LYS A 291 -1.05 -39.64 -20.15
CA LYS A 291 -2.13 -39.77 -21.11
C LYS A 291 -2.41 -41.27 -21.35
N GLN A 292 -3.65 -41.65 -21.14
CA GLN A 292 -4.15 -43.03 -21.43
C GLN A 292 -5.10 -42.98 -22.63
N GLU A 293 -5.33 -44.12 -23.26
CA GLU A 293 -6.39 -44.26 -24.26
C GLU A 293 -7.75 -44.24 -23.54
N GLY A 294 -8.67 -43.38 -24.02
CA GLY A 294 -10.01 -43.23 -23.46
C GLY A 294 -10.26 -41.88 -22.79
N GLN A 295 -11.39 -41.79 -22.10
CA GLN A 295 -11.81 -40.57 -21.36
C GLN A 295 -11.20 -40.57 -19.96
N MET A 296 -10.71 -39.43 -19.54
CA MET A 296 -10.29 -39.19 -18.17
C MET A 296 -11.39 -38.42 -17.41
N SER A 297 -11.82 -38.93 -16.28
CA SER A 297 -12.72 -38.25 -15.36
C SER A 297 -11.97 -37.91 -14.07
N ILE A 298 -12.30 -36.74 -13.49
CA ILE A 298 -11.77 -36.31 -12.20
C ILE A 298 -12.98 -36.18 -11.26
N GLU A 299 -13.00 -36.99 -10.21
CA GLU A 299 -14.00 -36.87 -9.17
C GLU A 299 -13.71 -35.62 -8.31
N LEU A 300 -14.73 -34.79 -8.12
CA LEU A 300 -14.61 -33.55 -7.34
C LEU A 300 -15.41 -33.65 -6.05
N GLU A 301 -14.88 -33.04 -5.00
CA GLU A 301 -15.57 -32.81 -3.73
C GLU A 301 -15.67 -31.31 -3.42
N LYS A 302 -16.65 -30.93 -2.56
CA LYS A 302 -16.82 -29.53 -2.14
C LYS A 302 -15.70 -29.09 -1.23
N THR A 303 -15.30 -27.83 -1.39
CA THR A 303 -14.40 -27.14 -0.45
C THR A 303 -15.16 -26.51 0.71
N ASP A 304 -14.45 -26.09 1.75
CA ASP A 304 -15.03 -25.39 2.88
C ASP A 304 -15.49 -23.98 2.45
N ASP A 305 -16.68 -23.58 2.88
CA ASP A 305 -17.25 -22.28 2.58
C ASP A 305 -16.77 -21.23 3.59
N ILE A 306 -15.68 -20.53 3.27
CA ILE A 306 -15.06 -19.51 4.12
C ILE A 306 -16.09 -18.43 4.52
N LEU A 307 -16.91 -17.99 3.56
CA LEU A 307 -17.83 -16.88 3.80
C LEU A 307 -19.00 -17.31 4.71
N GLN A 308 -19.48 -18.54 4.57
CA GLN A 308 -20.47 -19.11 5.49
C GLN A 308 -19.90 -19.22 6.89
N TYR A 309 -18.68 -19.77 7.02
CA TYR A 309 -18.02 -19.90 8.31
C TYR A 309 -17.88 -18.55 9.02
N LEU A 310 -17.43 -17.50 8.29
CA LEU A 310 -17.28 -16.15 8.85
C LEU A 310 -18.61 -15.56 9.32
N GLY A 311 -19.68 -15.75 8.54
CA GLY A 311 -21.01 -15.28 8.93
C GLY A 311 -21.57 -15.98 10.17
N ASP A 312 -21.34 -17.30 10.28
CA ASP A 312 -21.83 -18.11 11.40
C ASP A 312 -21.02 -17.91 12.69
N ASN A 313 -19.74 -17.52 12.58
CA ASN A 313 -18.80 -17.31 13.70
C ASN A 313 -18.41 -15.83 13.89
N ARG A 314 -19.28 -14.94 13.53
CA ARG A 314 -19.04 -13.50 13.54
C ARG A 314 -18.84 -12.95 14.95
N VAL A 315 -17.84 -12.07 15.09
CA VAL A 315 -17.61 -11.31 16.32
C VAL A 315 -18.48 -10.03 16.30
N PRO A 316 -19.07 -9.62 17.44
CA PRO A 316 -19.82 -8.37 17.53
C PRO A 316 -19.01 -7.15 17.03
N GLY A 317 -19.64 -6.27 16.27
CA GLY A 317 -19.01 -5.08 15.68
C GLY A 317 -18.21 -5.32 14.40
N GLN A 318 -17.95 -6.57 14.03
CA GLN A 318 -17.22 -6.93 12.82
C GLN A 318 -18.06 -6.68 11.56
N PHE A 319 -17.44 -6.15 10.49
CA PHE A 319 -18.08 -5.95 9.20
C PHE A 319 -17.62 -7.01 8.18
N LEU A 320 -18.58 -7.69 7.56
CA LEU A 320 -18.33 -8.72 6.54
C LEU A 320 -18.81 -8.27 5.16
N CYS A 321 -17.86 -8.12 4.22
CA CYS A 321 -18.13 -7.85 2.81
C CYS A 321 -17.74 -9.04 1.95
N GLY A 322 -18.70 -9.57 1.18
CA GLY A 322 -18.46 -10.62 0.19
C GLY A 322 -18.46 -10.06 -1.23
N PHE A 323 -17.76 -10.73 -2.15
CA PHE A 323 -17.90 -10.48 -3.58
C PHE A 323 -18.80 -11.53 -4.21
N SER A 324 -19.61 -11.10 -5.17
CA SER A 324 -20.44 -11.97 -6.00
C SER A 324 -20.13 -11.70 -7.46
N MET A 325 -20.06 -12.74 -8.24
CA MET A 325 -19.85 -12.67 -9.68
C MET A 325 -20.89 -13.53 -10.36
N GLU A 326 -21.79 -12.88 -11.05
CA GLU A 326 -22.98 -13.52 -11.61
C GLU A 326 -23.10 -13.25 -13.11
N THR A 327 -23.63 -14.22 -13.81
CA THR A 327 -23.93 -14.12 -15.24
C THR A 327 -25.43 -13.96 -15.53
N GLN A 328 -26.27 -14.30 -14.54
CA GLN A 328 -27.74 -14.22 -14.64
C GLN A 328 -28.32 -13.84 -13.27
N ASN A 329 -29.42 -13.06 -13.26
CA ASN A 329 -30.14 -12.63 -12.05
C ASN A 329 -29.23 -12.14 -10.91
N MET A 330 -28.25 -11.27 -11.26
CA MET A 330 -27.19 -10.80 -10.36
C MET A 330 -27.74 -10.26 -9.03
N LEU A 331 -28.75 -9.38 -9.07
CA LEU A 331 -29.31 -8.77 -7.86
C LEU A 331 -29.98 -9.82 -6.96
N GLY A 332 -30.81 -10.69 -7.54
CA GLY A 332 -31.51 -11.73 -6.76
C GLY A 332 -30.53 -12.71 -6.10
N ASN A 333 -29.55 -13.20 -6.84
CA ASN A 333 -28.56 -14.13 -6.32
C ASN A 333 -27.67 -13.48 -5.25
N SER A 334 -27.26 -12.22 -5.46
CA SER A 334 -26.41 -11.49 -4.50
C SER A 334 -27.17 -11.14 -3.22
N ARG A 335 -28.47 -10.77 -3.29
CA ARG A 335 -29.30 -10.59 -2.10
C ARG A 335 -29.54 -11.88 -1.34
N ALA A 336 -29.78 -13.01 -2.03
CA ALA A 336 -29.86 -14.30 -1.40
C ALA A 336 -28.55 -14.69 -0.68
N LYS A 337 -27.42 -14.38 -1.28
CA LYS A 337 -26.09 -14.57 -0.69
C LYS A 337 -25.89 -13.70 0.55
N LEU A 338 -26.30 -12.42 0.52
CA LEU A 338 -26.23 -11.51 1.65
C LEU A 338 -26.92 -12.10 2.88
N GLY A 339 -28.19 -12.51 2.74
CA GLY A 339 -28.96 -13.08 3.84
C GLY A 339 -28.43 -14.45 4.28
N LYS A 340 -28.21 -15.40 3.34
CA LYS A 340 -27.77 -16.75 3.64
C LYS A 340 -26.44 -16.82 4.36
N LYS A 341 -25.50 -15.90 4.02
CA LYS A 341 -24.15 -15.88 4.58
C LYS A 341 -23.97 -14.86 5.71
N HIS A 342 -25.06 -14.27 6.17
CA HIS A 342 -25.04 -13.25 7.25
C HIS A 342 -24.06 -12.10 7.00
N LEU A 343 -24.05 -11.58 5.75
CA LEU A 343 -23.14 -10.50 5.33
C LEU A 343 -23.76 -9.13 5.59
N ASP A 344 -22.91 -8.12 5.71
CA ASP A 344 -23.31 -6.72 5.78
C ASP A 344 -23.41 -6.09 4.39
N MET A 345 -22.55 -6.53 3.49
CA MET A 345 -22.51 -6.02 2.12
C MET A 345 -22.04 -7.09 1.13
N VAL A 346 -22.58 -7.03 -0.07
CA VAL A 346 -22.08 -7.77 -1.23
C VAL A 346 -21.70 -6.79 -2.33
N ALA A 347 -20.47 -6.88 -2.81
CA ALA A 347 -20.03 -6.20 -4.02
C ALA A 347 -20.25 -7.14 -5.23
N ALA A 348 -21.33 -6.88 -5.97
CA ALA A 348 -21.76 -7.71 -7.08
C ALA A 348 -21.19 -7.21 -8.40
N ASN A 349 -20.56 -8.12 -9.18
CA ASN A 349 -20.00 -7.83 -10.49
C ASN A 349 -20.80 -8.58 -11.58
N ASN A 350 -21.15 -7.87 -12.66
CA ASN A 350 -21.82 -8.44 -13.82
C ASN A 350 -20.82 -8.67 -14.96
N LEU A 351 -20.46 -9.93 -15.21
CA LEU A 351 -19.50 -10.32 -16.26
C LEU A 351 -19.94 -9.96 -17.69
N LYS A 352 -21.23 -9.68 -17.93
CA LYS A 352 -21.74 -9.33 -19.26
C LYS A 352 -21.51 -7.86 -19.63
N VAL A 353 -21.09 -7.02 -18.67
CA VAL A 353 -20.82 -5.60 -18.93
C VAL A 353 -19.37 -5.45 -19.43
N ALA A 354 -19.20 -4.77 -20.56
CA ALA A 354 -17.88 -4.47 -21.11
C ALA A 354 -17.08 -3.63 -20.10
N GLY A 355 -15.84 -4.04 -19.83
CA GLY A 355 -14.96 -3.39 -18.83
C GLY A 355 -15.11 -3.93 -17.40
N ALA A 356 -16.06 -4.83 -17.12
CA ALA A 356 -16.27 -5.48 -15.84
C ALA A 356 -15.65 -6.89 -15.86
N GLY A 357 -14.33 -7.00 -15.85
CA GLY A 357 -13.68 -8.31 -15.98
C GLY A 357 -12.56 -8.52 -14.97
N PHE A 358 -12.15 -9.80 -14.83
CA PHE A 358 -11.06 -10.18 -13.93
C PHE A 358 -9.71 -9.55 -14.28
N GLN A 359 -9.39 -9.47 -15.58
CA GLN A 359 -8.06 -9.08 -16.07
C GLN A 359 -7.90 -7.57 -16.28
N GLY A 360 -9.00 -6.84 -16.53
CA GLY A 360 -8.99 -5.38 -16.73
C GLY A 360 -8.62 -4.58 -15.48
N ASP A 361 -8.29 -3.31 -15.67
CA ASP A 361 -7.99 -2.38 -14.57
C ASP A 361 -9.24 -1.60 -14.12
N THR A 362 -10.36 -1.82 -14.79
CA THR A 362 -11.67 -1.23 -14.48
C THR A 362 -12.65 -2.25 -13.92
N ASN A 363 -13.72 -1.76 -13.30
CA ASN A 363 -14.83 -2.57 -12.84
C ASN A 363 -16.16 -1.81 -12.89
N VAL A 364 -17.26 -2.57 -12.95
CA VAL A 364 -18.65 -2.08 -12.80
C VAL A 364 -19.30 -2.91 -11.70
N LEU A 365 -19.56 -2.31 -10.56
CA LEU A 365 -20.06 -3.00 -9.37
C LEU A 365 -21.44 -2.48 -8.96
N THR A 366 -22.22 -3.33 -8.33
CA THR A 366 -23.36 -2.93 -7.52
C THR A 366 -23.08 -3.30 -6.07
N LEU A 367 -23.10 -2.33 -5.17
CA LEU A 367 -22.98 -2.54 -3.74
C LEU A 367 -24.35 -2.80 -3.16
N ILE A 368 -24.54 -3.97 -2.57
CA ILE A 368 -25.81 -4.45 -2.05
C ILE A 368 -25.65 -4.58 -0.52
N THR A 369 -26.46 -3.80 0.20
CA THR A 369 -26.61 -3.91 1.66
C THR A 369 -28.00 -4.43 1.98
N GLN A 370 -28.35 -4.51 3.26
CA GLN A 370 -29.68 -4.91 3.68
C GLN A 370 -30.74 -3.89 3.20
N ASP A 371 -30.41 -2.60 3.23
CA ASP A 371 -31.32 -1.49 3.05
C ASP A 371 -31.35 -0.93 1.62
N GLU A 372 -30.24 -1.02 0.88
CA GLU A 372 -30.14 -0.41 -0.45
C GLU A 372 -29.20 -1.15 -1.42
N ASP A 373 -29.40 -0.84 -2.71
CA ASP A 373 -28.55 -1.25 -3.83
C ASP A 373 -27.97 -0.01 -4.52
N VAL A 374 -26.64 0.13 -4.50
CA VAL A 374 -25.95 1.26 -5.13
C VAL A 374 -25.16 0.77 -6.35
N SER A 375 -25.61 1.12 -7.54
CA SER A 375 -24.93 0.78 -8.79
C SER A 375 -23.83 1.80 -9.08
N LEU A 376 -22.59 1.34 -9.24
CA LEU A 376 -21.45 2.15 -9.60
C LEU A 376 -21.28 2.19 -11.12
N GLN A 377 -20.83 3.32 -11.64
CA GLN A 377 -20.42 3.43 -13.03
C GLN A 377 -19.09 2.73 -13.28
N LEU A 378 -18.71 2.56 -14.54
CA LEU A 378 -17.38 2.06 -14.91
C LEU A 378 -16.31 2.98 -14.32
N MET A 379 -15.44 2.41 -13.49
CA MET A 379 -14.35 3.14 -12.87
C MET A 379 -13.12 2.23 -12.69
N SER A 380 -11.99 2.82 -12.32
CA SER A 380 -10.81 2.04 -11.99
C SER A 380 -11.03 1.15 -10.76
N LYS A 381 -10.32 0.02 -10.66
CA LYS A 381 -10.37 -0.83 -9.46
C LYS A 381 -9.88 -0.11 -8.21
N GLU A 382 -8.97 0.86 -8.35
CA GLU A 382 -8.53 1.72 -7.24
C GLU A 382 -9.66 2.65 -6.77
N ASP A 383 -10.40 3.27 -7.67
CA ASP A 383 -11.55 4.10 -7.31
C ASP A 383 -12.67 3.25 -6.72
N ALA A 384 -12.98 2.11 -7.34
CA ALA A 384 -13.98 1.17 -6.81
C ALA A 384 -13.64 0.69 -5.40
N ALA A 385 -12.36 0.43 -5.11
CA ALA A 385 -11.91 0.06 -3.76
C ALA A 385 -12.19 1.17 -2.73
N ASN A 386 -11.95 2.44 -3.09
CA ASN A 386 -12.27 3.56 -2.21
C ASN A 386 -13.78 3.67 -1.96
N VAL A 387 -14.61 3.58 -3.01
CA VAL A 387 -16.08 3.63 -2.87
C VAL A 387 -16.62 2.48 -2.01
N ILE A 388 -16.06 1.28 -2.15
CA ILE A 388 -16.41 0.13 -1.28
C ILE A 388 -16.08 0.45 0.19
N LEU A 389 -14.89 0.98 0.47
CA LEU A 389 -14.49 1.34 1.83
C LEU A 389 -15.34 2.49 2.39
N ASP A 390 -15.69 3.49 1.57
CA ASP A 390 -16.61 4.58 1.97
C ASP A 390 -17.96 4.02 2.38
N LYS A 391 -18.52 3.07 1.60
CA LYS A 391 -19.80 2.44 1.92
C LYS A 391 -19.72 1.58 3.18
N ILE A 392 -18.62 0.84 3.38
CA ILE A 392 -18.37 0.07 4.61
C ILE A 392 -18.41 1.00 5.83
N LEU A 393 -17.67 2.11 5.80
CA LEU A 393 -17.65 3.06 6.91
C LEU A 393 -18.99 3.72 7.16
N SER A 394 -19.75 4.06 6.11
CA SER A 394 -21.12 4.60 6.25
C SER A 394 -22.02 3.63 7.02
N VAL A 395 -22.07 2.37 6.58
CA VAL A 395 -22.91 1.34 7.22
C VAL A 395 -22.45 1.04 8.65
N MET A 396 -21.15 1.04 8.92
CA MET A 396 -20.63 0.85 10.27
C MET A 396 -21.07 1.98 11.21
N LYS A 397 -21.00 3.23 10.74
CA LYS A 397 -21.41 4.41 11.51
C LYS A 397 -22.90 4.41 11.82
N GLU A 398 -23.75 4.07 10.84
CA GLU A 398 -25.20 3.97 11.00
C GLU A 398 -25.62 2.91 12.05
N ARG A 399 -24.75 1.95 12.39
CA ARG A 399 -24.99 0.92 13.42
C ARG A 399 -24.58 1.36 14.81
N GLU A 400 -23.67 2.32 14.90
CA GLU A 400 -23.21 2.88 16.17
C GLU A 400 -24.15 3.99 16.69
N GLU A 401 -24.96 4.58 15.79
CA GLU A 401 -26.03 5.55 16.09
C GLU A 401 -27.34 4.86 16.49
#